data_2760d123f1c04faeb9943eb15d9510b9
#
_entry.id   2760d123f1c04faeb9943eb15d9510b9
#
_cell.length_a   1.000
_cell.length_b   1.000
_cell.length_c   1.000
_cell.angle_alpha   90.00
_cell.angle_beta   90.00
_cell.angle_gamma   90.00
#
_symmetry.space_group_name_H-M   'P 1'
#
loop_
_entity.id
_entity.type
_entity.pdbx_description
1 polymer ?
#
loop_
_entity_poly.entity_id
_entity_poly.type
_entity_poly.pdbx_seq_one_letter_code
_entity_poly.pdbx_strand_id
1 'polypeptide(L)'
;MTKFFIPGPSGRLEALLWEGAAGAAPRAAAAPRAAAIVCHPHPLGGGTMDNNVGFRTARGLQRAGLAVLRFNFRGVGASEGVHHGGGGPGSEEDDARAALDWLAARHPGLPLWGAGFSFGARTVASLSRREPRIARVLCITMPCLKFDCSFLREVKVPTHLITAGRDEYGNLAALREKLGSLPELVESEEIPEVDHFFRGKTPELEARVLAWAQSVFVQAP
;
A
#
# COMPACT_ATOMS: atom_id res chain seq x y z
N MET A 1 2.14 -19.42 7.24
CA MET A 1 2.42 -18.16 7.96
C MET A 1 1.27 -17.91 8.92
N THR A 2 1.56 -17.57 10.16
CA THR A 2 0.56 -17.42 11.20
C THR A 2 0.15 -15.95 11.33
N LYS A 3 -1.16 -15.67 11.35
CA LYS A 3 -1.71 -14.37 11.70
C LYS A 3 -1.43 -14.08 13.18
N PHE A 4 -1.17 -12.82 13.48
CA PHE A 4 -0.92 -12.34 14.84
C PHE A 4 -1.58 -10.97 15.05
N PHE A 5 -1.44 -10.40 16.22
CA PHE A 5 -2.00 -9.09 16.54
C PHE A 5 -0.90 -8.07 16.82
N ILE A 6 -1.10 -6.86 16.31
CA ILE A 6 -0.29 -5.68 16.63
C ILE A 6 -1.14 -4.68 17.42
N PRO A 7 -0.53 -3.83 18.27
CA PRO A 7 -1.25 -2.73 18.90
C PRO A 7 -1.83 -1.78 17.86
N GLY A 8 -3.06 -1.34 18.05
CA GLY A 8 -3.71 -0.30 17.27
C GLY A 8 -4.40 0.72 18.16
N PRO A 9 -4.79 1.88 17.63
CA PRO A 9 -5.34 2.99 18.43
C PRO A 9 -6.75 2.72 18.96
N SER A 10 -7.48 1.79 18.34
CA SER A 10 -8.84 1.39 18.75
C SER A 10 -8.94 -0.08 19.15
N GLY A 11 -7.83 -0.67 19.61
CA GLY A 11 -7.71 -2.08 19.92
C GLY A 11 -6.68 -2.77 19.04
N ARG A 12 -6.57 -4.10 19.16
CA ARG A 12 -5.58 -4.88 18.41
C ARG A 12 -5.97 -5.02 16.95
N LEU A 13 -4.97 -4.94 16.06
CA LEU A 13 -5.14 -5.16 14.62
C LEU A 13 -4.58 -6.52 14.22
N GLU A 14 -5.38 -7.31 13.51
CA GLU A 14 -4.96 -8.58 12.91
C GLU A 14 -3.94 -8.30 11.80
N ALA A 15 -2.81 -9.01 11.81
CA ALA A 15 -1.71 -8.75 10.90
C ALA A 15 -1.00 -10.03 10.45
N LEU A 16 -0.25 -9.93 9.35
CA LEU A 16 0.59 -10.97 8.81
C LEU A 16 1.86 -10.34 8.25
N LEU A 17 3.01 -10.78 8.75
CA LEU A 17 4.33 -10.34 8.28
C LEU A 17 4.95 -11.36 7.33
N TRP A 18 5.46 -10.88 6.22
CA TRP A 18 6.42 -11.56 5.39
C TRP A 18 7.78 -10.92 5.56
N GLU A 19 8.69 -11.62 6.20
CA GLU A 19 10.12 -11.24 6.20
C GLU A 19 10.66 -11.36 4.77
N GLY A 20 11.49 -10.45 4.32
CA GLY A 20 11.93 -10.27 2.93
C GLY A 20 12.14 -11.55 2.12
N ALA A 21 12.26 -11.46 0.81
CA ALA A 21 12.35 -12.64 -0.03
C ALA A 21 13.55 -13.51 0.36
N ALA A 22 13.30 -14.74 0.77
CA ALA A 22 14.23 -15.80 0.44
C ALA A 22 14.29 -15.84 -1.10
N GLY A 23 15.37 -15.38 -1.67
CA GLY A 23 15.65 -15.60 -3.09
C GLY A 23 15.51 -17.09 -3.42
N ALA A 24 15.30 -17.43 -4.69
CA ALA A 24 15.08 -18.79 -5.20
C ALA A 24 16.26 -19.79 -4.95
N ALA A 25 17.15 -19.51 -4.03
CA ALA A 25 18.19 -20.41 -3.55
C ALA A 25 18.21 -20.43 -2.02
N PRO A 26 18.48 -21.61 -1.39
CA PRO A 26 18.57 -21.75 0.07
C PRO A 26 19.91 -21.20 0.59
N ARG A 27 20.28 -20.00 0.21
CA ARG A 27 21.35 -19.22 0.82
C ARG A 27 20.71 -18.27 1.82
N ALA A 28 21.30 -18.14 3.00
CA ALA A 28 20.86 -17.34 4.13
C ALA A 28 19.98 -16.16 3.71
N ALA A 29 18.73 -16.10 4.22
CA ALA A 29 17.77 -15.04 3.88
C ALA A 29 18.47 -13.69 3.98
N ALA A 30 18.68 -13.01 2.86
CA ALA A 30 19.28 -11.69 2.87
C ALA A 30 18.39 -10.79 3.73
N ALA A 31 18.99 -9.94 4.58
CA ALA A 31 18.26 -8.97 5.36
C ALA A 31 17.39 -8.10 4.43
N PRO A 32 16.18 -7.75 4.84
CA PRO A 32 15.32 -6.90 4.03
C PRO A 32 15.98 -5.54 3.78
N ARG A 33 15.78 -5.00 2.57
CA ARG A 33 16.34 -3.71 2.14
C ARG A 33 15.48 -2.51 2.53
N ALA A 34 14.20 -2.75 2.76
CA ALA A 34 13.21 -1.79 3.24
C ALA A 34 12.06 -2.57 3.91
N ALA A 35 11.19 -1.87 4.59
CA ALA A 35 10.00 -2.45 5.20
C ALA A 35 8.74 -1.71 4.72
N ALA A 36 7.67 -2.44 4.40
CA ALA A 36 6.46 -1.87 3.83
C ALA A 36 5.21 -2.34 4.56
N ILE A 37 4.26 -1.42 4.79
CA ILE A 37 2.88 -1.78 5.09
C ILE A 37 2.07 -1.88 3.80
N VAL A 38 1.05 -2.76 3.76
CA VAL A 38 0.09 -2.85 2.66
C VAL A 38 -1.33 -2.72 3.20
N CYS A 39 -1.97 -1.61 2.87
CA CYS A 39 -3.33 -1.26 3.27
C CYS A 39 -4.35 -1.83 2.28
N HIS A 40 -5.38 -2.51 2.83
CA HIS A 40 -6.41 -3.17 2.03
C HIS A 40 -7.51 -2.21 1.51
N PRO A 41 -8.35 -2.62 0.53
CA PRO A 41 -9.43 -1.79 0.01
C PRO A 41 -10.54 -1.57 1.04
N HIS A 42 -11.59 -0.83 0.64
CA HIS A 42 -12.64 -0.35 1.53
C HIS A 42 -13.31 -1.47 2.33
N PRO A 43 -13.33 -1.38 3.68
CA PRO A 43 -13.91 -2.39 4.56
C PRO A 43 -15.36 -2.74 4.24
N LEU A 44 -16.21 -1.73 4.05
CA LEU A 44 -17.64 -1.94 3.73
C LEU A 44 -17.88 -2.54 2.33
N GLY A 45 -16.85 -2.57 1.47
CA GLY A 45 -16.86 -3.31 0.21
C GLY A 45 -16.30 -4.73 0.32
N GLY A 46 -16.17 -5.27 1.54
CA GLY A 46 -15.58 -6.59 1.78
C GLY A 46 -14.05 -6.60 1.73
N GLY A 47 -13.41 -5.43 1.82
CA GLY A 47 -11.95 -5.31 1.84
C GLY A 47 -11.34 -5.92 3.09
N THR A 48 -10.32 -6.76 2.89
CA THR A 48 -9.50 -7.37 3.95
C THR A 48 -8.04 -7.44 3.50
N MET A 49 -7.11 -7.69 4.42
CA MET A 49 -5.70 -7.91 4.09
C MET A 49 -5.46 -9.13 3.18
N ASP A 50 -6.45 -10.01 3.04
CA ASP A 50 -6.40 -11.19 2.17
C ASP A 50 -6.97 -10.91 0.76
N ASN A 51 -7.35 -9.65 0.45
CA ASN A 51 -7.74 -9.23 -0.89
C ASN A 51 -6.65 -9.55 -1.91
N ASN A 52 -7.04 -10.12 -3.07
CA ASN A 52 -6.08 -10.61 -4.06
C ASN A 52 -5.15 -9.51 -4.61
N VAL A 53 -5.65 -8.30 -4.86
CA VAL A 53 -4.83 -7.17 -5.34
C VAL A 53 -3.79 -6.78 -4.27
N GLY A 54 -4.22 -6.62 -3.01
CA GLY A 54 -3.34 -6.36 -1.87
C GLY A 54 -2.31 -7.47 -1.65
N PHE A 55 -2.74 -8.74 -1.79
CA PHE A 55 -1.84 -9.89 -1.72
C PHE A 55 -0.76 -9.85 -2.81
N ARG A 56 -1.13 -9.58 -4.07
CA ARG A 56 -0.18 -9.50 -5.19
C ARG A 56 0.76 -8.31 -5.07
N THR A 57 0.27 -7.17 -4.61
CA THR A 57 1.10 -6.01 -4.27
C THR A 57 2.15 -6.38 -3.21
N ALA A 58 1.71 -6.97 -2.10
CA ALA A 58 2.61 -7.41 -1.04
C ALA A 58 3.64 -8.43 -1.53
N ARG A 59 3.23 -9.36 -2.40
CA ARG A 59 4.12 -10.38 -2.96
C ARG A 59 5.17 -9.78 -3.90
N GLY A 60 4.80 -8.81 -4.74
CA GLY A 60 5.74 -8.08 -5.59
C GLY A 60 6.80 -7.36 -4.75
N LEU A 61 6.39 -6.63 -3.71
CA LEU A 61 7.30 -5.95 -2.77
C LEU A 61 8.21 -6.94 -2.04
N GLN A 62 7.66 -8.05 -1.52
CA GLN A 62 8.45 -9.07 -0.85
C GLN A 62 9.51 -9.68 -1.79
N ARG A 63 9.14 -10.00 -3.03
CA ARG A 63 10.08 -10.53 -4.03
C ARG A 63 11.17 -9.53 -4.41
N ALA A 64 10.91 -8.24 -4.28
CA ALA A 64 11.92 -7.19 -4.43
C ALA A 64 12.87 -7.07 -3.23
N GLY A 65 12.63 -7.82 -2.13
CA GLY A 65 13.47 -7.84 -0.94
C GLY A 65 12.99 -6.98 0.21
N LEU A 66 11.70 -6.63 0.27
CA LEU A 66 11.13 -5.90 1.39
C LEU A 66 10.55 -6.86 2.44
N ALA A 67 10.65 -6.48 3.72
CA ALA A 67 9.76 -7.00 4.74
C ALA A 67 8.38 -6.37 4.56
N VAL A 68 7.31 -7.16 4.51
CA VAL A 68 5.97 -6.67 4.18
C VAL A 68 4.96 -7.06 5.23
N LEU A 69 4.35 -6.05 5.87
CA LEU A 69 3.26 -6.20 6.82
C LEU A 69 1.93 -5.92 6.13
N ARG A 70 1.07 -6.93 6.05
CA ARG A 70 -0.35 -6.77 5.75
C ARG A 70 -1.13 -6.81 7.05
N PHE A 71 -2.17 -6.00 7.16
CA PHE A 71 -3.01 -5.96 8.35
C PHE A 71 -4.46 -5.64 7.97
N ASN A 72 -5.38 -5.97 8.85
CA ASN A 72 -6.77 -5.55 8.76
C ASN A 72 -6.97 -4.26 9.54
N PHE A 73 -7.60 -3.27 8.91
CA PHE A 73 -8.06 -2.06 9.59
C PHE A 73 -9.02 -2.41 10.74
N ARG A 74 -9.23 -1.46 11.65
CA ARG A 74 -10.21 -1.57 12.75
C ARG A 74 -11.55 -2.10 12.28
N GLY A 75 -12.17 -3.00 13.03
CA GLY A 75 -13.47 -3.60 12.72
C GLY A 75 -13.49 -4.56 11.52
N VAL A 76 -12.32 -4.96 10.98
CA VAL A 76 -12.20 -5.88 9.86
C VAL A 76 -11.54 -7.20 10.30
N GLY A 77 -12.10 -8.33 9.87
CA GLY A 77 -11.60 -9.65 10.25
C GLY A 77 -11.60 -9.84 11.75
N ALA A 78 -10.44 -10.15 12.35
CA ALA A 78 -10.26 -10.25 13.79
C ALA A 78 -9.73 -8.97 14.45
N SER A 79 -9.58 -7.87 13.69
CA SER A 79 -9.20 -6.57 14.26
C SER A 79 -10.31 -6.00 15.13
N GLU A 80 -9.92 -5.46 16.27
CA GLU A 80 -10.83 -4.79 17.21
C GLU A 80 -11.22 -3.38 16.71
N GLY A 81 -12.17 -2.74 17.39
CA GLY A 81 -12.67 -1.41 17.04
C GLY A 81 -13.78 -1.40 16.00
N VAL A 82 -14.09 -0.23 15.47
CA VAL A 82 -15.16 0.00 14.49
C VAL A 82 -14.60 0.84 13.34
N HIS A 83 -14.93 0.44 12.11
CA HIS A 83 -14.57 1.20 10.90
C HIS A 83 -15.37 2.49 10.83
N HIS A 84 -14.70 3.61 10.53
CA HIS A 84 -15.32 4.94 10.45
C HIS A 84 -15.46 5.48 9.02
N GLY A 85 -14.88 4.80 8.01
CA GLY A 85 -15.04 5.14 6.57
C GLY A 85 -14.41 6.45 6.14
N GLY A 86 -13.60 7.06 6.99
CA GLY A 86 -13.04 8.39 6.77
C GLY A 86 -11.51 8.41 6.62
N GLY A 87 -10.96 9.58 6.40
CA GLY A 87 -9.55 9.90 6.50
C GLY A 87 -9.31 10.88 7.65
N GLY A 88 -8.05 11.07 8.04
CA GLY A 88 -7.67 12.01 9.09
C GLY A 88 -7.47 11.38 10.46
N PRO A 89 -7.22 12.20 11.49
CA PRO A 89 -7.05 11.74 12.87
C PRO A 89 -8.26 10.95 13.38
N GLY A 90 -8.01 9.86 14.10
CA GLY A 90 -9.05 8.98 14.63
C GLY A 90 -9.58 7.94 13.64
N SER A 91 -9.03 7.88 12.42
CA SER A 91 -9.47 7.00 11.35
C SER A 91 -8.47 5.85 11.09
N GLU A 92 -8.69 5.17 9.96
CA GLU A 92 -7.83 4.10 9.45
C GLU A 92 -6.39 4.57 9.10
N GLU A 93 -6.16 5.88 8.96
CA GLU A 93 -4.79 6.41 8.85
C GLU A 93 -3.99 6.22 10.14
N ASP A 94 -4.65 6.27 11.30
CA ASP A 94 -3.97 6.00 12.58
C ASP A 94 -3.70 4.51 12.76
N ASP A 95 -4.52 3.61 12.19
CA ASP A 95 -4.21 2.18 12.13
C ASP A 95 -2.98 1.91 11.25
N ALA A 96 -2.92 2.58 10.09
CA ALA A 96 -1.76 2.48 9.19
C ALA A 96 -0.47 3.01 9.87
N ARG A 97 -0.58 4.09 10.65
CA ARG A 97 0.54 4.61 11.45
C ARG A 97 0.97 3.61 12.52
N ALA A 98 0.03 3.02 13.27
CA ALA A 98 0.34 2.00 14.27
C ALA A 98 1.03 0.77 13.64
N ALA A 99 0.60 0.37 12.45
CA ALA A 99 1.27 -0.69 11.69
C ALA A 99 2.70 -0.30 11.28
N LEU A 100 2.92 0.96 10.87
CA LEU A 100 4.27 1.49 10.60
C LEU A 100 5.13 1.53 11.87
N ASP A 101 4.58 1.96 13.00
CA ASP A 101 5.29 1.99 14.29
C ASP A 101 5.79 0.60 14.68
N TRP A 102 4.90 -0.38 14.57
CA TRP A 102 5.24 -1.77 14.88
C TRP A 102 6.33 -2.30 13.94
N LEU A 103 6.20 -2.01 12.63
CA LEU A 103 7.15 -2.46 11.61
C LEU A 103 8.52 -1.79 11.78
N ALA A 104 8.55 -0.48 12.11
CA ALA A 104 9.77 0.27 12.39
C ALA A 104 10.52 -0.27 13.61
N ALA A 105 9.79 -0.63 14.67
CA ALA A 105 10.37 -1.26 15.86
C ALA A 105 10.95 -2.65 15.57
N ARG A 106 10.32 -3.39 14.64
CA ARG A 106 10.77 -4.73 14.22
C ARG A 106 12.00 -4.68 13.31
N HIS A 107 12.12 -3.62 12.50
CA HIS A 107 13.18 -3.43 11.51
C HIS A 107 13.83 -2.04 11.66
N PRO A 108 14.56 -1.79 12.76
CA PRO A 108 15.15 -0.48 13.03
C PRO A 108 16.15 -0.08 11.93
N GLY A 109 16.06 1.18 11.51
CA GLY A 109 16.96 1.76 10.50
C GLY A 109 16.60 1.45 9.04
N LEU A 110 15.63 0.59 8.76
CA LEU A 110 15.20 0.36 7.37
C LEU A 110 14.30 1.51 6.87
N PRO A 111 14.42 1.89 5.57
CA PRO A 111 13.45 2.77 4.93
C PRO A 111 12.04 2.18 5.01
N LEU A 112 11.06 2.99 5.42
CA LEU A 112 9.66 2.58 5.52
C LEU A 112 8.89 2.98 4.26
N TRP A 113 8.14 2.05 3.69
CA TRP A 113 7.29 2.29 2.54
C TRP A 113 5.81 2.10 2.91
N GLY A 114 4.96 2.91 2.32
CA GLY A 114 3.52 2.71 2.38
C GLY A 114 2.99 2.20 1.07
N ALA A 115 2.21 1.13 1.07
CA ALA A 115 1.52 0.65 -0.10
C ALA A 115 0.04 0.40 0.20
N GLY A 116 -0.81 0.47 -0.83
CA GLY A 116 -2.23 0.17 -0.64
C GLY A 116 -2.99 0.02 -1.94
N PHE A 117 -4.19 -0.56 -1.84
CA PHE A 117 -5.12 -0.72 -2.93
C PHE A 117 -6.40 0.10 -2.68
N SER A 118 -6.84 0.89 -3.65
CA SER A 118 -8.10 1.63 -3.61
C SER A 118 -8.20 2.54 -2.36
N PHE A 119 -9.11 2.27 -1.45
CA PHE A 119 -9.21 2.96 -0.16
C PHE A 119 -7.87 2.92 0.61
N GLY A 120 -7.18 1.79 0.62
CA GLY A 120 -5.87 1.65 1.24
C GLY A 120 -4.79 2.50 0.55
N ALA A 121 -4.85 2.66 -0.78
CA ALA A 121 -3.96 3.55 -1.53
C ALA A 121 -4.19 5.01 -1.11
N ARG A 122 -5.46 5.43 -1.04
CA ARG A 122 -5.84 6.75 -0.53
C ARG A 122 -5.36 6.97 0.91
N THR A 123 -5.58 5.99 1.78
CA THR A 123 -5.20 6.06 3.20
C THR A 123 -3.70 6.27 3.36
N VAL A 124 -2.87 5.47 2.71
CA VAL A 124 -1.42 5.57 2.86
C VAL A 124 -0.84 6.81 2.19
N ALA A 125 -1.37 7.23 1.05
CA ALA A 125 -0.93 8.45 0.38
C ALA A 125 -1.33 9.70 1.20
N SER A 126 -2.52 9.73 1.79
CA SER A 126 -2.92 10.80 2.71
C SER A 126 -2.04 10.82 3.96
N LEU A 127 -1.76 9.68 4.57
CA LEU A 127 -0.89 9.55 5.73
C LEU A 127 0.52 10.08 5.44
N SER A 128 1.09 9.82 4.26
CA SER A 128 2.46 10.20 3.91
C SER A 128 2.74 11.71 3.99
N ARG A 129 1.72 12.56 3.88
CA ARG A 129 1.85 14.01 4.00
C ARG A 129 2.26 14.47 5.42
N ARG A 130 1.92 13.68 6.44
CA ARG A 130 2.13 13.98 7.86
C ARG A 130 2.94 12.92 8.60
N GLU A 131 3.42 11.90 7.89
CA GLU A 131 4.27 10.83 8.42
C GLU A 131 5.63 10.82 7.72
N PRO A 132 6.59 11.60 8.22
CA PRO A 132 7.87 11.83 7.53
C PRO A 132 8.78 10.59 7.45
N ARG A 133 8.48 9.54 8.21
CA ARG A 133 9.23 8.27 8.14
C ARG A 133 8.91 7.46 6.89
N ILE A 134 7.78 7.74 6.22
CA ILE A 134 7.46 7.11 4.94
C ILE A 134 8.39 7.69 3.87
N ALA A 135 9.28 6.85 3.38
CA ALA A 135 10.24 7.22 2.35
C ALA A 135 9.65 7.13 0.92
N ARG A 136 8.66 6.24 0.71
CA ARG A 136 8.01 6.02 -0.60
C ARG A 136 6.58 5.53 -0.44
N VAL A 137 5.75 5.83 -1.43
CA VAL A 137 4.36 5.37 -1.50
C VAL A 137 4.10 4.63 -2.81
N LEU A 138 3.40 3.50 -2.72
CA LEU A 138 2.86 2.76 -3.86
C LEU A 138 1.33 2.71 -3.77
N CYS A 139 0.66 3.30 -4.74
CA CYS A 139 -0.79 3.30 -4.85
C CYS A 139 -1.25 2.40 -5.98
N ILE A 140 -2.02 1.38 -5.65
CA ILE A 140 -2.70 0.56 -6.66
C ILE A 140 -4.12 1.08 -6.79
N THR A 141 -4.42 1.67 -7.91
CA THR A 141 -5.64 2.44 -8.23
C THR A 141 -6.01 3.50 -7.18
N MET A 142 -6.31 4.68 -7.63
CA MET A 142 -6.75 5.77 -6.75
C MET A 142 -8.24 6.03 -7.00
N PRO A 143 -9.13 5.81 -6.02
CA PRO A 143 -10.59 5.86 -6.24
C PRO A 143 -11.10 7.31 -6.32
N CYS A 144 -10.55 8.11 -7.25
CA CYS A 144 -10.76 9.55 -7.35
C CYS A 144 -12.17 9.96 -7.78
N LEU A 145 -12.96 9.04 -8.34
CA LEU A 145 -14.39 9.28 -8.66
C LEU A 145 -15.32 9.06 -7.47
N LYS A 146 -14.83 8.43 -6.39
CA LYS A 146 -15.61 8.14 -5.19
C LYS A 146 -15.18 8.98 -3.99
N PHE A 147 -13.90 9.35 -3.93
CA PHE A 147 -13.30 10.08 -2.82
C PHE A 147 -12.52 11.29 -3.32
N ASP A 148 -12.39 12.30 -2.48
CA ASP A 148 -11.45 13.37 -2.73
C ASP A 148 -10.00 12.83 -2.70
N CYS A 149 -9.26 13.12 -3.77
CA CYS A 149 -7.86 12.79 -3.95
C CYS A 149 -7.00 14.04 -4.20
N SER A 150 -7.53 15.24 -3.97
CA SER A 150 -6.82 16.52 -4.17
C SER A 150 -5.55 16.63 -3.33
N PHE A 151 -5.50 15.95 -2.20
CA PHE A 151 -4.34 15.86 -1.32
C PHE A 151 -3.08 15.30 -2.01
N LEU A 152 -3.22 14.62 -3.16
CA LEU A 152 -2.06 14.17 -3.94
C LEU A 152 -1.19 15.34 -4.42
N ARG A 153 -1.75 16.55 -4.53
CA ARG A 153 -0.97 17.77 -4.83
C ARG A 153 0.01 18.14 -3.71
N GLU A 154 -0.19 17.62 -2.52
CA GLU A 154 0.57 17.93 -1.30
C GLU A 154 1.51 16.80 -0.87
N VAL A 155 1.65 15.74 -1.67
CA VAL A 155 2.58 14.65 -1.34
C VAL A 155 4.01 15.17 -1.32
N LYS A 156 4.78 14.70 -0.34
CA LYS A 156 6.15 15.16 -0.07
C LYS A 156 7.19 14.06 -0.31
N VAL A 157 6.74 12.90 -0.73
CA VAL A 157 7.59 11.71 -0.95
C VAL A 157 7.32 11.12 -2.33
N PRO A 158 8.31 10.50 -2.95
CA PRO A 158 8.12 9.80 -4.23
C PRO A 158 6.95 8.82 -4.12
N THR A 159 5.97 9.02 -4.99
CA THR A 159 4.72 8.25 -5.02
C THR A 159 4.54 7.64 -6.39
N HIS A 160 4.33 6.33 -6.46
CA HIS A 160 4.08 5.62 -7.70
C HIS A 160 2.64 5.12 -7.75
N LEU A 161 1.95 5.39 -8.85
CA LEU A 161 0.58 4.95 -9.12
C LEU A 161 0.60 3.86 -10.18
N ILE A 162 0.03 2.69 -9.87
CA ILE A 162 -0.33 1.68 -10.88
C ILE A 162 -1.85 1.69 -11.01
N THR A 163 -2.35 2.12 -12.17
CA THR A 163 -3.78 2.28 -12.40
C THR A 163 -4.32 1.20 -13.34
N ALA A 164 -5.62 0.94 -13.24
CA ALA A 164 -6.35 0.05 -14.13
C ALA A 164 -7.09 0.90 -15.18
N GLY A 165 -6.91 0.59 -16.47
CA GLY A 165 -7.39 1.45 -17.56
C GLY A 165 -8.93 1.50 -17.68
N ARG A 166 -9.63 0.44 -17.21
CA ARG A 166 -11.10 0.37 -17.17
C ARG A 166 -11.64 0.48 -15.74
N ASP A 167 -10.95 1.22 -14.87
CA ASP A 167 -11.35 1.39 -13.48
C ASP A 167 -12.57 2.31 -13.35
N GLU A 168 -13.68 1.77 -12.89
CA GLU A 168 -14.93 2.49 -12.67
C GLU A 168 -14.90 3.41 -11.43
N TYR A 169 -13.88 3.29 -10.58
CA TYR A 169 -13.67 4.15 -9.40
C TYR A 169 -12.66 5.28 -9.66
N GLY A 170 -11.96 5.23 -10.81
CA GLY A 170 -11.02 6.26 -11.22
C GLY A 170 -9.76 5.72 -11.87
N ASN A 171 -9.67 5.86 -13.19
CA ASN A 171 -8.46 5.58 -13.97
C ASN A 171 -7.53 6.79 -14.03
N LEU A 172 -6.42 6.68 -14.74
CA LEU A 172 -5.43 7.75 -14.84
C LEU A 172 -5.99 9.02 -15.52
N ALA A 173 -6.86 8.86 -16.51
CA ALA A 173 -7.51 9.99 -17.19
C ALA A 173 -8.40 10.79 -16.23
N ALA A 174 -9.26 10.10 -15.47
CA ALA A 174 -10.13 10.72 -14.46
C ALA A 174 -9.31 11.41 -13.34
N LEU A 175 -8.18 10.81 -12.94
CA LEU A 175 -7.32 11.42 -11.93
C LEU A 175 -6.67 12.71 -12.46
N ARG A 176 -6.18 12.71 -13.71
CA ARG A 176 -5.62 13.90 -14.37
C ARG A 176 -6.66 15.00 -14.58
N GLU A 177 -7.88 14.64 -14.95
CA GLU A 177 -8.98 15.59 -15.08
C GLU A 177 -9.24 16.32 -13.76
N LYS A 178 -9.28 15.59 -12.63
CA LYS A 178 -9.52 16.16 -11.29
C LYS A 178 -8.35 16.96 -10.73
N LEU A 179 -7.12 16.56 -11.03
CA LEU A 179 -5.93 17.21 -10.49
C LEU A 179 -5.34 18.27 -11.44
N GLY A 180 -5.71 18.29 -12.72
CA GLY A 180 -5.03 19.01 -13.78
C GLY A 180 -3.79 18.25 -14.23
N SER A 181 -2.65 18.47 -13.58
CA SER A 181 -1.42 17.68 -13.78
C SER A 181 -1.11 16.86 -12.53
N LEU A 182 -0.41 15.74 -12.72
CA LEU A 182 0.17 15.04 -11.58
C LEU A 182 1.36 15.85 -11.04
N PRO A 183 1.53 15.90 -9.70
CA PRO A 183 2.72 16.50 -9.10
C PRO A 183 4.01 15.81 -9.57
N GLU A 184 5.12 16.53 -9.55
CA GLU A 184 6.44 16.01 -9.97
C GLU A 184 6.86 14.73 -9.22
N LEU A 185 6.50 14.64 -7.95
CA LEU A 185 6.78 13.46 -7.12
C LEU A 185 5.86 12.27 -7.39
N VAL A 186 4.88 12.41 -8.28
CA VAL A 186 3.91 11.36 -8.59
C VAL A 186 4.17 10.80 -9.98
N GLU A 187 4.78 9.63 -10.03
CA GLU A 187 4.89 8.83 -11.24
C GLU A 187 3.65 7.95 -11.41
N SER A 188 3.31 7.63 -12.65
CA SER A 188 2.15 6.79 -12.92
C SER A 188 2.36 5.87 -14.11
N GLU A 189 1.85 4.65 -14.01
CA GLU A 189 1.66 3.73 -15.11
C GLU A 189 0.22 3.18 -15.12
N GLU A 190 -0.24 2.76 -16.28
CA GLU A 190 -1.58 2.19 -16.45
C GLU A 190 -1.49 0.80 -17.09
N ILE A 191 -2.19 -0.17 -16.52
CA ILE A 191 -2.39 -1.47 -17.15
C ILE A 191 -3.70 -1.36 -17.94
N PRO A 192 -3.65 -1.35 -19.28
CA PRO A 192 -4.84 -1.18 -20.10
C PRO A 192 -5.78 -2.38 -19.99
N GLU A 193 -7.05 -2.18 -20.33
CA GLU A 193 -8.06 -3.23 -20.48
C GLU A 193 -8.34 -4.04 -19.20
N VAL A 194 -8.02 -3.54 -18.01
CA VAL A 194 -8.32 -4.18 -16.71
C VAL A 194 -9.28 -3.34 -15.89
N ASP A 195 -10.13 -4.01 -15.13
CA ASP A 195 -11.05 -3.41 -14.16
C ASP A 195 -10.35 -3.05 -12.83
N HIS A 196 -11.06 -2.40 -11.93
CA HIS A 196 -10.58 -2.01 -10.60
C HIS A 196 -9.88 -3.14 -9.83
N PHE A 197 -10.33 -4.38 -9.99
CA PHE A 197 -9.83 -5.55 -9.25
C PHE A 197 -8.75 -6.33 -10.01
N PHE A 198 -8.29 -5.84 -11.16
CA PHE A 198 -7.30 -6.52 -12.02
C PHE A 198 -7.69 -7.98 -12.33
N ARG A 199 -8.97 -8.25 -12.58
CA ARG A 199 -9.44 -9.61 -12.89
C ARG A 199 -8.68 -10.19 -14.07
N GLY A 200 -8.14 -11.40 -13.89
CA GLY A 200 -7.31 -12.06 -14.90
C GLY A 200 -5.89 -11.49 -15.07
N LYS A 201 -5.57 -10.35 -14.44
CA LYS A 201 -4.29 -9.61 -14.61
C LYS A 201 -3.51 -9.38 -13.33
N THR A 202 -3.94 -9.94 -12.21
CA THR A 202 -3.22 -9.78 -10.93
C THR A 202 -1.77 -10.32 -10.94
N PRO A 203 -1.38 -11.34 -11.74
CA PRO A 203 0.03 -11.69 -11.92
C PRO A 203 0.84 -10.61 -12.66
N GLU A 204 0.23 -9.91 -13.63
CA GLU A 204 0.87 -8.78 -14.30
C GLU A 204 1.09 -7.62 -13.33
N LEU A 205 0.10 -7.31 -12.50
CA LEU A 205 0.25 -6.32 -11.43
C LEU A 205 1.43 -6.68 -10.50
N GLU A 206 1.53 -7.94 -10.05
CA GLU A 206 2.66 -8.40 -9.22
C GLU A 206 4.01 -8.16 -9.92
N ALA A 207 4.09 -8.44 -11.22
CA ALA A 207 5.31 -8.23 -12.00
C ALA A 207 5.67 -6.73 -12.12
N ARG A 208 4.68 -5.84 -12.30
CA ARG A 208 4.89 -4.38 -12.34
C ARG A 208 5.40 -3.87 -10.98
N VAL A 209 4.75 -4.28 -9.88
CA VAL A 209 5.18 -3.92 -8.52
C VAL A 209 6.61 -4.39 -8.26
N LEU A 210 6.96 -5.62 -8.65
CA LEU A 210 8.31 -6.15 -8.51
C LEU A 210 9.33 -5.31 -9.30
N ALA A 211 9.04 -5.03 -10.58
CA ALA A 211 9.93 -4.27 -11.45
C ALA A 211 10.15 -2.85 -10.93
N TRP A 212 9.08 -2.16 -10.53
CA TRP A 212 9.17 -0.84 -9.92
C TRP A 212 10.01 -0.86 -8.64
N ALA A 213 9.71 -1.75 -7.69
CA ALA A 213 10.44 -1.81 -6.44
C ALA A 213 11.94 -2.13 -6.64
N GLN A 214 12.28 -2.96 -7.62
CA GLN A 214 13.67 -3.25 -7.98
C GLN A 214 14.37 -2.03 -8.59
N SER A 215 13.71 -1.25 -9.46
CA SER A 215 14.29 -0.05 -10.06
C SER A 215 14.64 1.00 -9.01
N VAL A 216 13.81 1.15 -7.97
CA VAL A 216 14.10 2.03 -6.82
C VAL A 216 15.43 1.67 -6.15
N PHE A 217 15.71 0.38 -6.00
CA PHE A 217 16.94 -0.07 -5.35
C PHE A 217 18.19 0.01 -6.24
N VAL A 218 18.02 0.14 -7.54
CA VAL A 218 19.15 0.37 -8.49
C VAL A 218 19.51 1.86 -8.54
N GLN A 219 18.52 2.74 -8.37
CA GLN A 219 18.70 4.20 -8.43
C GLN A 219 19.17 4.81 -7.10
N ALA A 220 19.07 4.08 -5.98
CA ALA A 220 19.61 4.54 -4.72
C ALA A 220 21.16 4.47 -4.76
N PRO A 221 21.87 5.59 -4.50
CA PRO A 221 23.34 5.61 -4.49
C PRO A 221 23.94 4.75 -3.38
#